data_692f98db1bcef6cf96b124558348a57f
#
_entry.id   692f98db1bcef6cf96b124558348a57f
#
_cell.length_a   1.000
_cell.length_b   1.000
_cell.length_c   1.000
_cell.angle_alpha   90.00
_cell.angle_beta   90.00
_cell.angle_gamma   90.00
#
_symmetry.space_group_name_H-M   'P 1'
#
loop_
_entity.id
_entity.type
_entity.pdbx_description
1 polymer ?
#
loop_
_entity_poly.entity_id
_entity_poly.type
_entity_poly.pdbx_seq_one_letter_code
_entity_poly.pdbx_strand_id
1 'polypeptide(L)'
;MTDATAPIPLRQGTLPALAGRRGLAVPRYDREGLVAGVVHLGVGGFHRAHQAMVVDRLLAAGEARDFAICGVGVLPQDVHMAEVMREQDRLYTLVLKHPDGSREARVVGSLAEYLFAPDDPDAVVERMASPEVRIVSLTVTEGGYAFDQAAGALDASAPGVQHDVAHPEAPTTVFGFLCAALRRRRDRGIAPFTVMSCDNIQGNGRIARLVLTGFARLVDPELADWILEHVRFPSSMVDRITPVTTDVDRCEVAERFGVRDGWPVVAEPFFQWVLEDDFGAGRPPYEHAGVQLVGDVEPYERMKLRLLNASHQAMAYFGLLSGHGYAHEATADPLIRRLLVDYMDREVTPTLLPVPGIDLAAYGATLIERFGNPAVRDTLARLGADTSDRIPKWVVPVARENLAAGRPATLAAAICASWARYAEGVDEHGAPMRIVDRRLERLQAAARAQGGDELAFLRDTDLFGDLVEQPGFTGPYLRALRALRRHGAQEALRAVL
;
A
#
# COMPACT_ATOMS: atom_id res chain seq x y z
N MET A 1 -32.77 28.63 1.82
CA MET A 1 -33.01 27.22 1.41
C MET A 1 -32.67 27.17 -0.08
N THR A 2 -31.46 26.80 -0.40
CA THR A 2 -31.05 26.57 -1.79
C THR A 2 -31.70 25.26 -2.23
N ASP A 3 -32.45 25.33 -3.32
CA ASP A 3 -33.06 24.18 -4.00
C ASP A 3 -31.97 23.12 -4.21
N ALA A 4 -31.97 22.06 -3.40
CA ALA A 4 -31.03 20.98 -3.51
C ALA A 4 -31.40 20.18 -4.76
N THR A 5 -30.88 20.59 -5.91
CA THR A 5 -31.01 19.82 -7.14
C THR A 5 -30.43 18.42 -6.89
N ALA A 6 -31.20 17.37 -7.27
CA ALA A 6 -30.78 15.97 -7.08
C ALA A 6 -29.36 15.73 -7.63
N PRO A 7 -28.54 14.91 -6.96
CA PRO A 7 -27.19 14.61 -7.43
C PRO A 7 -27.20 14.01 -8.84
N ILE A 8 -26.32 14.51 -9.71
CA ILE A 8 -26.21 14.08 -11.11
C ILE A 8 -25.45 12.77 -11.17
N PRO A 9 -25.99 11.73 -11.86
CA PRO A 9 -25.23 10.48 -12.09
C PRO A 9 -23.95 10.76 -12.83
N LEU A 10 -22.84 10.15 -12.36
CA LEU A 10 -21.53 10.32 -12.99
C LEU A 10 -21.46 9.46 -14.26
N ARG A 11 -21.42 10.12 -15.42
CA ARG A 11 -21.26 9.50 -16.75
C ARG A 11 -20.59 10.48 -17.70
N GLN A 12 -20.04 9.99 -18.81
CA GLN A 12 -19.43 10.83 -19.85
C GLN A 12 -20.39 11.94 -20.31
N GLY A 13 -21.60 11.62 -20.61
CA GLY A 13 -22.59 12.59 -21.10
C GLY A 13 -23.04 13.63 -20.07
N THR A 14 -22.77 13.41 -18.76
CA THR A 14 -23.15 14.36 -17.69
C THR A 14 -21.99 15.28 -17.26
N LEU A 15 -20.77 15.05 -17.75
CA LEU A 15 -19.62 15.88 -17.41
C LEU A 15 -19.84 17.39 -17.69
N PRO A 16 -20.48 17.82 -18.80
CA PRO A 16 -20.76 19.23 -19.00
C PRO A 16 -21.65 19.88 -17.92
N ALA A 17 -22.61 19.13 -17.38
CA ALA A 17 -23.48 19.59 -16.30
C ALA A 17 -22.77 19.64 -14.92
N LEU A 18 -21.68 18.89 -14.77
CA LEU A 18 -20.84 18.89 -13.59
C LEU A 18 -19.72 19.96 -13.67
N ALA A 19 -19.37 20.39 -14.87
CA ALA A 19 -18.37 21.41 -15.08
C ALA A 19 -18.81 22.75 -14.45
N GLY A 20 -17.90 23.39 -13.71
CA GLY A 20 -18.17 24.66 -13.03
C GLY A 20 -18.75 24.52 -11.62
N ARG A 21 -19.04 23.32 -11.13
CA ARG A 21 -19.40 23.11 -9.73
C ARG A 21 -18.21 23.45 -8.83
N ARG A 22 -18.48 24.19 -7.76
CA ARG A 22 -17.44 24.66 -6.83
C ARG A 22 -16.73 23.48 -6.17
N GLY A 23 -15.40 23.47 -6.25
CA GLY A 23 -14.56 22.44 -5.63
C GLY A 23 -14.52 21.11 -6.38
N LEU A 24 -15.10 21.02 -7.58
CA LEU A 24 -15.08 19.85 -8.44
C LEU A 24 -14.36 20.13 -9.76
N ALA A 25 -13.24 19.46 -10.00
CA ALA A 25 -12.61 19.43 -11.32
C ALA A 25 -13.17 18.27 -12.14
N VAL A 26 -13.40 18.47 -13.44
CA VAL A 26 -13.83 17.42 -14.39
C VAL A 26 -12.85 17.31 -15.54
N PRO A 27 -12.69 16.13 -16.17
CA PRO A 27 -11.89 15.98 -17.39
C PRO A 27 -12.35 16.96 -18.47
N ARG A 28 -11.39 17.70 -19.05
CA ARG A 28 -11.63 18.60 -20.20
C ARG A 28 -11.02 18.05 -21.48
N TYR A 29 -10.21 17.01 -21.38
CA TYR A 29 -9.64 16.33 -22.53
C TYR A 29 -10.68 15.37 -23.13
N ASP A 30 -10.60 15.22 -24.43
CA ASP A 30 -11.39 14.24 -25.16
C ASP A 30 -10.93 12.83 -24.78
N ARG A 31 -11.88 12.01 -24.29
CA ARG A 31 -11.66 10.62 -23.94
C ARG A 31 -11.87 9.65 -25.12
N GLU A 32 -12.47 10.13 -26.20
CA GLU A 32 -12.55 9.36 -27.42
C GLU A 32 -11.15 9.32 -28.09
N GLY A 33 -10.78 8.16 -28.58
CA GLY A 33 -9.46 7.96 -29.19
C GLY A 33 -8.29 7.93 -28.20
N LEU A 34 -8.53 7.81 -26.90
CA LEU A 34 -7.47 7.43 -25.95
C LEU A 34 -7.03 5.98 -26.21
N VAL A 35 -5.71 5.76 -26.25
CA VAL A 35 -5.14 4.42 -26.39
C VAL A 35 -4.66 3.94 -25.03
N ALA A 36 -5.12 2.76 -24.60
CA ALA A 36 -4.70 2.18 -23.34
C ALA A 36 -3.32 1.50 -23.49
N GLY A 37 -2.27 2.32 -23.38
CA GLY A 37 -0.88 1.86 -23.34
C GLY A 37 -0.47 1.25 -21.99
N VAL A 38 -1.32 1.37 -20.98
CA VAL A 38 -1.14 0.73 -19.66
C VAL A 38 -2.30 -0.24 -19.41
N VAL A 39 -1.99 -1.48 -19.05
CA VAL A 39 -2.96 -2.39 -18.42
C VAL A 39 -2.68 -2.43 -16.93
N HIS A 40 -3.70 -2.27 -16.09
CA HIS A 40 -3.53 -2.31 -14.65
C HIS A 40 -4.35 -3.44 -14.02
N LEU A 41 -3.68 -4.34 -13.30
CA LEU A 41 -4.29 -5.45 -12.59
C LEU A 41 -4.53 -5.05 -11.12
N GLY A 42 -5.80 -5.08 -10.69
CA GLY A 42 -6.19 -4.73 -9.33
C GLY A 42 -6.66 -3.28 -9.17
N VAL A 43 -7.77 -2.90 -9.80
CA VAL A 43 -8.33 -1.54 -9.74
C VAL A 43 -8.98 -1.27 -8.38
N GLY A 44 -8.14 -1.07 -7.37
CA GLY A 44 -8.58 -0.74 -6.02
C GLY A 44 -8.62 0.77 -5.73
N GLY A 45 -8.88 1.13 -4.46
CA GLY A 45 -8.86 2.52 -4.00
C GLY A 45 -7.49 3.16 -4.19
N PHE A 46 -6.42 2.44 -3.85
CA PHE A 46 -5.06 2.96 -3.98
C PHE A 46 -4.70 3.30 -5.43
N HIS A 47 -4.88 2.37 -6.38
CA HIS A 47 -4.62 2.63 -7.79
C HIS A 47 -5.36 3.87 -8.30
N ARG A 48 -6.68 3.98 -7.97
CA ARG A 48 -7.53 5.09 -8.39
C ARG A 48 -7.11 6.44 -7.79
N ALA A 49 -6.59 6.44 -6.56
CA ALA A 49 -6.07 7.64 -5.88
C ALA A 49 -4.61 7.96 -6.24
N HIS A 50 -3.90 7.10 -6.94
CA HIS A 50 -2.48 7.19 -7.19
C HIS A 50 -2.15 7.19 -8.69
N GLN A 51 -1.86 6.04 -9.30
CA GLN A 51 -1.45 5.96 -10.71
C GLN A 51 -2.50 6.53 -11.68
N ALA A 52 -3.76 6.18 -11.50
CA ALA A 52 -4.82 6.66 -12.38
C ALA A 52 -5.02 8.18 -12.29
N MET A 53 -4.85 8.78 -11.09
CA MET A 53 -4.83 10.23 -10.92
C MET A 53 -3.64 10.88 -11.64
N VAL A 54 -2.46 10.25 -11.58
CA VAL A 54 -1.24 10.75 -12.27
C VAL A 54 -1.46 10.78 -13.78
N VAL A 55 -1.97 9.69 -14.35
CA VAL A 55 -2.29 9.63 -15.79
C VAL A 55 -3.37 10.65 -16.15
N ASP A 56 -4.40 10.84 -15.32
CA ASP A 56 -5.43 11.88 -15.53
C ASP A 56 -4.84 13.29 -15.56
N ARG A 57 -3.85 13.59 -14.71
CA ARG A 57 -3.13 14.87 -14.74
C ARG A 57 -2.37 15.09 -16.04
N LEU A 58 -1.68 14.06 -16.54
CA LEU A 58 -0.98 14.11 -17.82
C LEU A 58 -1.94 14.31 -18.99
N LEU A 59 -3.05 13.58 -19.02
CA LEU A 59 -4.09 13.76 -20.03
C LEU A 59 -4.69 15.17 -20.00
N ALA A 60 -4.89 15.74 -18.80
CA ALA A 60 -5.38 17.11 -18.62
C ALA A 60 -4.36 18.16 -19.10
N ALA A 61 -3.07 17.84 -19.10
CA ALA A 61 -2.01 18.65 -19.66
C ALA A 61 -1.85 18.46 -21.19
N GLY A 62 -2.63 17.58 -21.82
CA GLY A 62 -2.53 17.26 -23.25
C GLY A 62 -1.47 16.22 -23.60
N GLU A 63 -0.93 15.53 -22.59
CA GLU A 63 0.14 14.55 -22.70
C GLU A 63 -0.40 13.12 -22.54
N ALA A 64 0.42 12.11 -22.91
CA ALA A 64 0.19 10.69 -22.62
C ALA A 64 -1.16 10.11 -23.13
N ARG A 65 -1.70 10.62 -24.25
CA ARG A 65 -2.95 10.09 -24.86
C ARG A 65 -2.88 8.62 -25.25
N ASP A 66 -1.67 8.12 -25.47
CA ASP A 66 -1.32 6.74 -25.82
C ASP A 66 -0.88 5.89 -24.60
N PHE A 67 -1.10 6.43 -23.39
CA PHE A 67 -0.89 5.75 -22.09
C PHE A 67 -2.10 5.84 -21.16
N ALA A 68 -3.30 5.96 -21.70
CA ALA A 68 -4.50 5.75 -20.92
C ALA A 68 -4.50 4.32 -20.36
N ILE A 69 -5.39 4.05 -19.42
CA ILE A 69 -5.37 2.81 -18.63
C ILE A 69 -6.54 1.90 -19.06
N CYS A 70 -6.23 0.62 -19.33
CA CYS A 70 -7.18 -0.47 -19.26
C CYS A 70 -7.10 -1.07 -17.84
N GLY A 71 -8.12 -0.86 -17.02
CA GLY A 71 -8.23 -1.47 -15.70
C GLY A 71 -8.73 -2.92 -15.79
N VAL A 72 -8.23 -3.79 -14.91
CA VAL A 72 -8.65 -5.19 -14.83
C VAL A 72 -9.05 -5.54 -13.40
N GLY A 73 -10.31 -5.96 -13.22
CA GLY A 73 -10.75 -6.69 -12.02
C GLY A 73 -10.35 -8.15 -12.15
N VAL A 74 -9.50 -8.61 -11.24
CA VAL A 74 -8.88 -9.95 -11.35
C VAL A 74 -9.68 -11.01 -10.60
N LEU A 75 -10.28 -10.63 -9.47
CA LEU A 75 -10.90 -11.57 -8.55
C LEU A 75 -12.44 -11.54 -8.64
N PRO A 76 -13.13 -12.65 -8.35
CA PRO A 76 -14.60 -12.69 -8.38
C PRO A 76 -15.27 -11.58 -7.54
N GLN A 77 -14.69 -11.18 -6.42
CA GLN A 77 -15.20 -10.09 -5.59
C GLN A 77 -15.11 -8.70 -6.24
N ASP A 78 -14.37 -8.54 -7.33
CA ASP A 78 -14.25 -7.27 -8.07
C ASP A 78 -15.48 -7.01 -8.96
N VAL A 79 -16.48 -7.90 -8.96
CA VAL A 79 -17.71 -7.79 -9.78
C VAL A 79 -18.43 -6.45 -9.57
N HIS A 80 -18.54 -5.98 -8.33
CA HIS A 80 -19.18 -4.69 -8.05
C HIS A 80 -18.39 -3.50 -8.62
N MET A 81 -17.05 -3.55 -8.61
CA MET A 81 -16.24 -2.54 -9.29
C MET A 81 -16.46 -2.56 -10.80
N ALA A 82 -16.56 -3.75 -11.41
CA ALA A 82 -16.84 -3.88 -12.83
C ALA A 82 -18.20 -3.28 -13.21
N GLU A 83 -19.23 -3.49 -12.39
CA GLU A 83 -20.55 -2.90 -12.56
C GLU A 83 -20.51 -1.37 -12.51
N VAL A 84 -19.88 -0.81 -11.47
CA VAL A 84 -19.75 0.65 -11.31
C VAL A 84 -18.95 1.26 -12.47
N MET A 85 -17.85 0.66 -12.88
CA MET A 85 -17.04 1.17 -13.99
C MET A 85 -17.81 1.16 -15.32
N ARG A 86 -18.65 0.15 -15.56
CA ARG A 86 -19.52 0.07 -16.73
C ARG A 86 -20.61 1.15 -16.68
N GLU A 87 -21.28 1.31 -15.53
CA GLU A 87 -22.38 2.28 -15.38
C GLU A 87 -21.93 3.73 -15.44
N GLN A 88 -20.69 4.01 -15.05
CA GLN A 88 -20.11 5.35 -14.97
C GLN A 88 -19.15 5.67 -16.12
N ASP A 89 -19.18 4.94 -17.23
CA ASP A 89 -18.26 5.12 -18.35
C ASP A 89 -16.79 5.15 -17.91
N ARG A 90 -16.43 4.37 -16.87
CA ARG A 90 -15.11 4.26 -16.23
C ARG A 90 -14.64 5.56 -15.56
N LEU A 91 -15.56 6.45 -15.22
CA LEU A 91 -15.33 7.65 -14.43
C LEU A 91 -15.51 7.35 -12.94
N TYR A 92 -14.79 8.07 -12.10
CA TYR A 92 -15.01 8.08 -10.66
C TYR A 92 -14.51 9.40 -10.06
N THR A 93 -14.97 9.72 -8.86
CA THR A 93 -14.57 10.93 -8.12
C THR A 93 -13.45 10.58 -7.13
N LEU A 94 -12.33 11.29 -7.22
CA LEU A 94 -11.30 11.33 -6.17
C LEU A 94 -11.53 12.55 -5.30
N VAL A 95 -11.63 12.34 -3.97
CA VAL A 95 -11.79 13.40 -2.98
C VAL A 95 -10.56 13.45 -2.09
N LEU A 96 -9.91 14.61 -2.04
CA LEU A 96 -8.82 14.89 -1.11
C LEU A 96 -9.39 15.51 0.17
N LYS A 97 -9.07 14.88 1.31
CA LYS A 97 -9.54 15.30 2.64
C LYS A 97 -8.42 16.02 3.37
N HIS A 98 -8.48 17.35 3.41
CA HIS A 98 -7.49 18.19 4.07
C HIS A 98 -7.70 18.24 5.60
N PRO A 99 -6.62 18.43 6.40
CA PRO A 99 -6.71 18.51 7.86
C PRO A 99 -7.59 19.66 8.37
N ASP A 100 -7.68 20.76 7.63
CA ASP A 100 -8.52 21.94 7.94
C ASP A 100 -10.02 21.71 7.69
N GLY A 101 -10.41 20.50 7.27
CA GLY A 101 -11.78 20.13 6.93
C GLY A 101 -12.19 20.51 5.51
N SER A 102 -11.34 21.16 4.74
CA SER A 102 -11.63 21.42 3.32
C SER A 102 -11.60 20.14 2.50
N ARG A 103 -12.29 20.16 1.35
CA ARG A 103 -12.40 19.05 0.41
C ARG A 103 -12.13 19.55 -0.99
N GLU A 104 -11.31 18.84 -1.70
CA GLU A 104 -11.04 19.02 -3.12
C GLU A 104 -11.46 17.77 -3.85
N ALA A 105 -12.29 17.90 -4.88
CA ALA A 105 -12.75 16.76 -5.66
C ALA A 105 -12.35 16.87 -7.13
N ARG A 106 -12.05 15.73 -7.72
CA ARG A 106 -11.75 15.58 -9.13
C ARG A 106 -12.44 14.36 -9.69
N VAL A 107 -13.14 14.51 -10.81
CA VAL A 107 -13.53 13.37 -11.62
C VAL A 107 -12.30 12.92 -12.40
N VAL A 108 -11.93 11.66 -12.26
CA VAL A 108 -10.81 11.02 -12.94
C VAL A 108 -11.34 10.26 -14.15
N GLY A 109 -10.74 10.50 -15.31
CA GLY A 109 -11.18 9.93 -16.58
C GLY A 109 -10.10 9.14 -17.33
N SER A 110 -8.98 8.83 -16.69
CA SER A 110 -7.82 8.14 -17.30
C SER A 110 -8.05 6.65 -17.60
N LEU A 111 -9.08 6.03 -17.01
CA LEU A 111 -9.50 4.69 -17.35
C LEU A 111 -10.28 4.73 -18.68
N ALA A 112 -9.63 4.32 -19.78
CA ALA A 112 -10.25 4.24 -21.09
C ALA A 112 -11.04 2.94 -21.30
N GLU A 113 -10.56 1.85 -20.69
CA GLU A 113 -11.13 0.52 -20.78
C GLU A 113 -11.22 -0.12 -19.38
N TYR A 114 -12.11 -1.10 -19.25
CA TYR A 114 -12.17 -1.95 -18.05
C TYR A 114 -12.58 -3.37 -18.44
N LEU A 115 -11.83 -4.36 -17.99
CA LEU A 115 -12.08 -5.78 -18.18
C LEU A 115 -12.32 -6.46 -16.84
N PHE A 116 -13.16 -7.48 -16.82
CA PHE A 116 -13.38 -8.32 -15.65
C PHE A 116 -12.92 -9.74 -15.97
N ALA A 117 -11.77 -10.12 -15.44
CA ALA A 117 -11.07 -11.35 -15.79
C ALA A 117 -11.91 -12.64 -15.57
N PRO A 118 -12.75 -12.74 -14.51
CA PRO A 118 -13.60 -13.92 -14.35
C PRO A 118 -14.63 -14.13 -15.46
N ASP A 119 -15.07 -13.08 -16.17
CA ASP A 119 -16.01 -13.20 -17.28
C ASP A 119 -15.32 -13.64 -18.58
N ASP A 120 -14.12 -13.11 -18.85
CA ASP A 120 -13.38 -13.40 -20.06
C ASP A 120 -11.86 -13.28 -19.82
N PRO A 121 -11.21 -14.34 -19.33
CA PRO A 121 -9.77 -14.37 -19.10
C PRO A 121 -8.97 -14.16 -20.39
N ASP A 122 -9.42 -14.68 -21.53
CA ASP A 122 -8.71 -14.58 -22.80
C ASP A 122 -8.69 -13.14 -23.32
N ALA A 123 -9.78 -12.38 -23.15
CA ALA A 123 -9.80 -10.96 -23.48
C ALA A 123 -8.74 -10.16 -22.69
N VAL A 124 -8.50 -10.50 -21.43
CA VAL A 124 -7.45 -9.87 -20.62
C VAL A 124 -6.06 -10.21 -21.17
N VAL A 125 -5.80 -11.48 -21.46
CA VAL A 125 -4.53 -11.94 -22.07
C VAL A 125 -4.31 -11.28 -23.43
N GLU A 126 -5.34 -11.24 -24.27
CA GLU A 126 -5.27 -10.61 -25.60
C GLU A 126 -5.01 -9.10 -25.52
N ARG A 127 -5.67 -8.41 -24.56
CA ARG A 127 -5.45 -7.00 -24.34
C ARG A 127 -4.02 -6.68 -23.92
N MET A 128 -3.45 -7.46 -23.01
CA MET A 128 -2.04 -7.32 -22.62
C MET A 128 -1.07 -7.69 -23.76
N ALA A 129 -1.49 -8.63 -24.63
CA ALA A 129 -0.66 -9.04 -25.77
C ALA A 129 -0.68 -8.03 -26.93
N SER A 130 -1.60 -7.05 -26.91
CA SER A 130 -1.69 -6.00 -27.93
C SER A 130 -0.42 -5.14 -28.00
N PRO A 131 0.06 -4.76 -29.20
CA PRO A 131 1.29 -3.99 -29.37
C PRO A 131 1.22 -2.57 -28.78
N GLU A 132 0.03 -2.01 -28.57
CA GLU A 132 -0.16 -0.71 -27.94
C GLU A 132 0.18 -0.72 -26.45
N VAL A 133 0.07 -1.89 -25.77
CA VAL A 133 0.36 -2.04 -24.35
C VAL A 133 1.86 -2.05 -24.13
N ARG A 134 2.36 -1.07 -23.40
CA ARG A 134 3.78 -0.89 -23.11
C ARG A 134 4.13 -1.13 -21.65
N ILE A 135 3.13 -1.02 -20.76
CA ILE A 135 3.28 -1.23 -19.31
C ILE A 135 2.12 -2.09 -18.82
N VAL A 136 2.44 -3.11 -18.02
CA VAL A 136 1.44 -3.78 -17.17
C VAL A 136 1.78 -3.48 -15.72
N SER A 137 0.87 -2.80 -15.01
CA SER A 137 1.09 -2.38 -13.63
C SER A 137 0.21 -3.16 -12.66
N LEU A 138 0.69 -3.31 -11.42
CA LEU A 138 0.10 -4.18 -10.40
C LEU A 138 -0.19 -3.41 -9.10
N THR A 139 -1.41 -3.60 -8.54
CA THR A 139 -1.73 -3.34 -7.13
C THR A 139 -2.62 -4.47 -6.62
N VAL A 140 -2.01 -5.63 -6.38
CA VAL A 140 -2.69 -6.90 -6.10
C VAL A 140 -2.44 -7.42 -4.69
N THR A 141 -1.74 -6.62 -3.89
CA THR A 141 -1.31 -6.91 -2.53
C THR A 141 -0.33 -8.08 -2.42
N GLU A 142 0.27 -8.27 -1.25
CA GLU A 142 1.27 -9.33 -1.01
C GLU A 142 0.74 -10.74 -1.36
N GLY A 143 -0.55 -10.99 -1.06
CA GLY A 143 -1.19 -12.29 -1.33
C GLY A 143 -1.27 -12.65 -2.82
N GLY A 144 -1.30 -11.66 -3.71
CA GLY A 144 -1.37 -11.85 -5.15
C GLY A 144 -0.07 -12.38 -5.79
N TYR A 145 1.04 -12.33 -5.04
CA TYR A 145 2.36 -12.75 -5.56
C TYR A 145 2.64 -14.24 -5.37
N ALA A 146 1.95 -14.93 -4.46
CA ALA A 146 2.30 -16.30 -4.07
C ALA A 146 3.83 -16.44 -3.80
N PHE A 147 4.41 -15.46 -3.08
CA PHE A 147 5.84 -15.39 -2.79
C PHE A 147 6.14 -16.01 -1.41
N ASP A 148 6.95 -17.06 -1.40
CA ASP A 148 7.49 -17.60 -0.16
C ASP A 148 8.70 -16.79 0.29
N GLN A 149 8.54 -16.04 1.38
CA GLN A 149 9.61 -15.20 1.94
C GLN A 149 10.78 -16.01 2.51
N ALA A 150 10.52 -17.22 3.03
CA ALA A 150 11.56 -18.09 3.59
C ALA A 150 12.43 -18.70 2.50
N ALA A 151 11.80 -19.14 1.41
CA ALA A 151 12.50 -19.69 0.24
C ALA A 151 13.07 -18.56 -0.66
N GLY A 152 12.57 -17.32 -0.56
CA GLY A 152 12.92 -16.23 -1.49
C GLY A 152 12.48 -16.49 -2.93
N ALA A 153 11.39 -17.24 -3.15
CA ALA A 153 10.95 -17.73 -4.44
C ALA A 153 9.42 -17.78 -4.55
N LEU A 154 8.92 -18.12 -5.75
CA LEU A 154 7.51 -18.44 -5.96
C LEU A 154 7.12 -19.68 -5.12
N ASP A 155 6.00 -19.59 -4.41
CA ASP A 155 5.35 -20.76 -3.82
C ASP A 155 4.64 -21.59 -4.91
N ALA A 156 5.36 -22.55 -5.47
CA ALA A 156 4.82 -23.43 -6.49
C ALA A 156 3.71 -24.37 -5.97
N SER A 157 3.52 -24.46 -4.64
CA SER A 157 2.46 -25.27 -4.03
C SER A 157 1.15 -24.51 -3.87
N ALA A 158 1.16 -23.19 -4.06
CA ALA A 158 -0.05 -22.37 -3.96
C ALA A 158 -1.12 -22.85 -4.96
N PRO A 159 -2.39 -23.03 -4.51
CA PRO A 159 -3.45 -23.63 -5.35
C PRO A 159 -3.67 -22.91 -6.68
N GLY A 160 -3.62 -21.56 -6.67
CA GLY A 160 -3.77 -20.77 -7.90
C GLY A 160 -2.61 -20.96 -8.87
N VAL A 161 -1.37 -21.11 -8.36
CA VAL A 161 -0.19 -21.39 -9.18
C VAL A 161 -0.31 -22.76 -9.82
N GLN A 162 -0.69 -23.79 -9.05
CA GLN A 162 -0.88 -25.14 -9.57
C GLN A 162 -2.00 -25.22 -10.62
N HIS A 163 -3.11 -24.49 -10.38
CA HIS A 163 -4.18 -24.39 -11.36
C HIS A 163 -3.68 -23.82 -12.68
N ASP A 164 -3.01 -22.66 -12.64
CA ASP A 164 -2.60 -21.96 -13.86
C ASP A 164 -1.45 -22.67 -14.60
N VAL A 165 -0.60 -23.41 -13.88
CA VAL A 165 0.41 -24.30 -14.50
C VAL A 165 -0.26 -25.44 -15.25
N ALA A 166 -1.35 -26.00 -14.72
CA ALA A 166 -2.12 -27.05 -15.37
C ALA A 166 -3.03 -26.54 -16.51
N HIS A 167 -3.43 -25.26 -16.45
CA HIS A 167 -4.35 -24.62 -17.40
C HIS A 167 -3.80 -23.27 -17.89
N PRO A 168 -2.65 -23.23 -18.56
CA PRO A 168 -1.96 -22.00 -18.94
C PRO A 168 -2.71 -21.15 -19.99
N GLU A 169 -3.75 -21.70 -20.60
CA GLU A 169 -4.66 -21.02 -21.54
C GLU A 169 -5.82 -20.29 -20.84
N ALA A 170 -6.10 -20.63 -19.58
CA ALA A 170 -7.18 -20.07 -18.78
C ALA A 170 -6.69 -19.63 -17.40
N PRO A 171 -5.75 -18.66 -17.32
CA PRO A 171 -5.16 -18.22 -16.07
C PRO A 171 -6.18 -17.56 -15.15
N THR A 172 -5.98 -17.71 -13.84
CA THR A 172 -6.78 -17.12 -12.78
C THR A 172 -5.94 -16.22 -11.86
N THR A 173 -4.61 -16.38 -11.90
CA THR A 173 -3.69 -15.57 -11.09
C THR A 173 -3.06 -14.46 -11.93
N VAL A 174 -2.64 -13.38 -11.26
CA VAL A 174 -1.96 -12.25 -11.89
C VAL A 174 -0.74 -12.71 -12.70
N PHE A 175 0.09 -13.58 -12.12
CA PHE A 175 1.32 -14.04 -12.78
C PHE A 175 1.03 -15.07 -13.88
N GLY A 176 -0.07 -15.80 -13.80
CA GLY A 176 -0.60 -16.61 -14.90
C GLY A 176 -1.00 -15.75 -16.10
N PHE A 177 -1.75 -14.65 -15.86
CA PHE A 177 -2.11 -13.67 -16.90
C PHE A 177 -0.88 -13.05 -17.56
N LEU A 178 0.09 -12.58 -16.76
CA LEU A 178 1.34 -12.01 -17.26
C LEU A 178 2.12 -13.00 -18.13
N CYS A 179 2.26 -14.24 -17.66
CA CYS A 179 2.97 -15.31 -18.36
C CYS A 179 2.29 -15.63 -19.71
N ALA A 180 0.96 -15.81 -19.71
CA ALA A 180 0.19 -16.10 -20.93
C ALA A 180 0.31 -14.96 -21.95
N ALA A 181 0.22 -13.70 -21.52
CA ALA A 181 0.34 -12.54 -22.41
C ALA A 181 1.76 -12.41 -22.97
N LEU A 182 2.81 -12.60 -22.17
CA LEU A 182 4.20 -12.53 -22.64
C LEU A 182 4.53 -13.66 -23.61
N ARG A 183 4.02 -14.89 -23.36
CA ARG A 183 4.12 -16.02 -24.31
C ARG A 183 3.49 -15.65 -25.65
N ARG A 184 2.26 -15.09 -25.63
CA ARG A 184 1.52 -14.68 -26.83
C ARG A 184 2.28 -13.59 -27.61
N ARG A 185 2.91 -12.63 -26.91
CA ARG A 185 3.75 -11.59 -27.54
C ARG A 185 5.00 -12.16 -28.17
N ARG A 186 5.76 -13.02 -27.46
CA ARG A 186 6.93 -13.70 -27.99
C ARG A 186 6.58 -14.45 -29.27
N ASP A 187 5.53 -15.25 -29.24
CA ASP A 187 5.11 -16.09 -30.36
C ASP A 187 4.65 -15.25 -31.57
N ARG A 188 4.19 -14.04 -31.33
CA ARG A 188 3.80 -13.06 -32.39
C ARG A 188 4.94 -12.11 -32.79
N GLY A 189 6.11 -12.22 -32.19
CA GLY A 189 7.22 -11.29 -32.44
C GLY A 189 6.98 -9.86 -31.96
N ILE A 190 6.11 -9.65 -30.97
CA ILE A 190 5.81 -8.37 -30.36
C ILE A 190 6.76 -8.16 -29.17
N ALA A 191 7.37 -6.98 -29.07
CA ALA A 191 8.24 -6.63 -27.93
C ALA A 191 7.51 -6.77 -26.59
N PRO A 192 8.18 -7.18 -25.50
CA PRO A 192 7.54 -7.30 -24.19
C PRO A 192 7.10 -5.94 -23.65
N PHE A 193 6.09 -5.95 -22.79
CA PHE A 193 5.74 -4.80 -21.93
C PHE A 193 6.64 -4.78 -20.71
N THR A 194 6.73 -3.62 -20.06
CA THR A 194 7.32 -3.46 -18.72
C THR A 194 6.33 -3.94 -17.66
N VAL A 195 6.79 -4.73 -16.69
CA VAL A 195 6.00 -5.14 -15.50
C VAL A 195 6.32 -4.19 -14.35
N MET A 196 5.37 -3.35 -13.98
CA MET A 196 5.56 -2.30 -12.96
C MET A 196 4.69 -2.58 -11.73
N SER A 197 5.31 -3.09 -10.67
CA SER A 197 4.60 -3.24 -9.39
C SER A 197 4.48 -1.90 -8.67
N CYS A 198 3.27 -1.58 -8.21
CA CYS A 198 2.98 -0.47 -7.31
C CYS A 198 2.48 -0.98 -5.95
N ASP A 199 2.77 -2.23 -5.61
CA ASP A 199 2.43 -2.82 -4.32
C ASP A 199 3.41 -2.39 -3.22
N ASN A 200 2.93 -2.33 -2.00
CA ASN A 200 3.73 -1.97 -0.83
C ASN A 200 4.60 -3.15 -0.34
N ILE A 201 5.45 -3.66 -1.24
CA ILE A 201 6.37 -4.77 -1.01
C ILE A 201 7.78 -4.24 -1.24
N GLN A 202 8.71 -4.50 -0.31
CA GLN A 202 10.11 -4.07 -0.44
C GLN A 202 10.77 -4.73 -1.66
N GLY A 203 11.34 -3.91 -2.55
CA GLY A 203 11.92 -4.38 -3.80
C GLY A 203 10.88 -5.04 -4.71
N ASN A 204 9.71 -4.42 -4.84
CA ASN A 204 8.54 -4.97 -5.50
C ASN A 204 8.81 -5.37 -6.97
N GLY A 205 9.61 -4.61 -7.73
CA GLY A 205 10.02 -4.97 -9.09
C GLY A 205 10.86 -6.26 -9.09
N ARG A 206 11.82 -6.38 -8.15
CA ARG A 206 12.64 -7.59 -8.00
C ARG A 206 11.78 -8.81 -7.63
N ILE A 207 10.82 -8.65 -6.72
CA ILE A 207 9.89 -9.72 -6.33
C ILE A 207 9.01 -10.12 -7.52
N ALA A 208 8.45 -9.15 -8.26
CA ALA A 208 7.67 -9.43 -9.47
C ALA A 208 8.49 -10.22 -10.51
N ARG A 209 9.76 -9.85 -10.72
CA ARG A 209 10.68 -10.60 -11.60
C ARG A 209 10.88 -12.04 -11.13
N LEU A 210 11.17 -12.24 -9.84
CA LEU A 210 11.39 -13.58 -9.28
C LEU A 210 10.16 -14.47 -9.42
N VAL A 211 9.00 -13.94 -9.08
CA VAL A 211 7.74 -14.70 -9.15
C VAL A 211 7.36 -15.00 -10.59
N LEU A 212 7.41 -14.01 -11.50
CA LEU A 212 7.03 -14.21 -12.89
C LEU A 212 7.97 -15.21 -13.60
N THR A 213 9.28 -15.09 -13.38
CA THR A 213 10.25 -16.02 -13.99
C THR A 213 10.15 -17.41 -13.38
N GLY A 214 9.89 -17.49 -12.05
CA GLY A 214 9.62 -18.77 -11.38
C GLY A 214 8.38 -19.46 -11.94
N PHE A 215 7.29 -18.71 -12.12
CA PHE A 215 6.06 -19.24 -12.74
C PHE A 215 6.27 -19.66 -14.20
N ALA A 216 6.89 -18.80 -15.00
CA ALA A 216 7.17 -19.12 -16.40
C ALA A 216 8.02 -20.38 -16.53
N ARG A 217 8.97 -20.62 -15.64
CA ARG A 217 9.83 -21.80 -15.65
C ARG A 217 9.09 -23.09 -15.40
N LEU A 218 7.96 -23.06 -14.69
CA LEU A 218 7.09 -24.22 -14.48
C LEU A 218 6.27 -24.57 -15.74
N VAL A 219 5.98 -23.58 -16.59
CA VAL A 219 5.13 -23.74 -17.77
C VAL A 219 5.97 -23.90 -19.06
N ASP A 220 6.99 -23.05 -19.23
CA ASP A 220 7.82 -22.95 -20.43
C ASP A 220 9.20 -22.36 -20.04
N PRO A 221 10.23 -23.20 -19.85
CA PRO A 221 11.57 -22.73 -19.49
C PRO A 221 12.19 -21.74 -20.47
N GLU A 222 11.93 -21.87 -21.78
CA GLU A 222 12.46 -20.94 -22.79
C GLU A 222 11.80 -19.56 -22.68
N LEU A 223 10.51 -19.53 -22.31
CA LEU A 223 9.83 -18.27 -22.01
C LEU A 223 10.41 -17.59 -20.77
N ALA A 224 10.77 -18.35 -19.73
CA ALA A 224 11.41 -17.81 -18.55
C ALA A 224 12.75 -17.13 -18.87
N ASP A 225 13.57 -17.74 -19.70
CA ASP A 225 14.85 -17.18 -20.13
C ASP A 225 14.64 -15.93 -21.02
N TRP A 226 13.66 -15.95 -21.91
CA TRP A 226 13.27 -14.79 -22.71
C TRP A 226 12.76 -13.62 -21.83
N ILE A 227 11.96 -13.90 -20.79
CA ILE A 227 11.50 -12.89 -19.83
C ILE A 227 12.69 -12.27 -19.09
N LEU A 228 13.63 -13.08 -18.61
CA LEU A 228 14.82 -12.61 -17.90
C LEU A 228 15.67 -11.65 -18.74
N GLU A 229 15.75 -11.89 -20.04
CA GLU A 229 16.56 -11.10 -20.98
C GLU A 229 15.85 -9.80 -21.42
N HIS A 230 14.54 -9.84 -21.66
CA HIS A 230 13.85 -8.81 -22.41
C HIS A 230 12.87 -7.96 -21.58
N VAL A 231 12.29 -8.51 -20.50
CA VAL A 231 11.28 -7.79 -19.70
C VAL A 231 11.95 -6.90 -18.66
N ARG A 232 11.44 -5.68 -18.49
CA ARG A 232 11.88 -4.73 -17.45
C ARG A 232 10.94 -4.77 -16.26
N PHE A 233 11.50 -4.58 -15.06
CA PHE A 233 10.81 -4.68 -13.79
C PHE A 233 11.21 -3.52 -12.87
N PRO A 234 10.88 -2.26 -13.20
CA PRO A 234 11.21 -1.14 -12.33
C PRO A 234 10.55 -1.31 -10.96
N SER A 235 11.32 -1.07 -9.90
CA SER A 235 10.78 -0.97 -8.55
C SER A 235 10.16 0.40 -8.33
N SER A 236 9.16 0.46 -7.46
CA SER A 236 8.52 1.72 -7.09
C SER A 236 8.25 1.83 -5.59
N MET A 237 8.46 3.00 -5.02
CA MET A 237 7.98 3.36 -3.70
C MET A 237 6.77 4.26 -3.84
N VAL A 238 5.65 3.82 -3.31
CA VAL A 238 4.35 4.51 -3.38
C VAL A 238 3.89 4.87 -1.97
N ASP A 239 3.38 6.09 -1.80
CA ASP A 239 2.85 6.55 -0.52
C ASP A 239 1.68 7.51 -0.70
N ARG A 240 0.53 7.10 -0.22
CA ARG A 240 -0.68 7.90 -0.04
C ARG A 240 -1.65 7.14 0.86
N ILE A 241 -2.12 7.75 1.94
CA ILE A 241 -3.17 7.15 2.77
C ILE A 241 -4.49 7.23 2.01
N THR A 242 -5.04 6.05 1.71
CA THR A 242 -6.30 5.88 0.96
C THR A 242 -7.20 4.94 1.75
N PRO A 243 -8.08 5.46 2.63
CA PRO A 243 -9.01 4.62 3.39
C PRO A 243 -10.04 3.95 2.48
N VAL A 244 -10.67 2.90 3.01
CA VAL A 244 -11.81 2.27 2.35
C VAL A 244 -12.97 3.26 2.27
N THR A 245 -13.57 3.40 1.09
CA THR A 245 -14.75 4.23 0.85
C THR A 245 -15.96 3.73 1.63
N THR A 246 -16.62 4.63 2.34
CA THR A 246 -17.81 4.35 3.13
C THR A 246 -19.07 4.97 2.52
N ASP A 247 -20.25 4.60 3.04
CA ASP A 247 -21.51 5.24 2.65
C ASP A 247 -21.51 6.74 2.98
N VAL A 248 -20.85 7.13 4.07
CA VAL A 248 -20.69 8.54 4.44
C VAL A 248 -19.91 9.30 3.38
N ASP A 249 -18.88 8.69 2.80
CA ASP A 249 -18.11 9.31 1.73
C ASP A 249 -18.96 9.47 0.45
N ARG A 250 -19.79 8.48 0.11
CA ARG A 250 -20.73 8.56 -1.03
C ARG A 250 -21.74 9.69 -0.83
N CYS A 251 -22.32 9.79 0.36
CA CYS A 251 -23.23 10.86 0.72
C CYS A 251 -22.52 12.24 0.68
N GLU A 252 -21.31 12.35 1.22
CA GLU A 252 -20.50 13.59 1.18
C GLU A 252 -20.27 14.05 -0.27
N VAL A 253 -19.94 13.14 -1.19
CA VAL A 253 -19.76 13.46 -2.62
C VAL A 253 -21.04 13.96 -3.25
N ALA A 254 -22.17 13.31 -2.95
CA ALA A 254 -23.47 13.70 -3.48
C ALA A 254 -23.91 15.07 -2.96
N GLU A 255 -23.75 15.35 -1.67
CA GLU A 255 -24.21 16.59 -1.03
C GLU A 255 -23.31 17.79 -1.36
N ARG A 256 -21.98 17.61 -1.29
CA ARG A 256 -21.02 18.72 -1.49
C ARG A 256 -20.81 19.06 -2.95
N PHE A 257 -20.72 18.05 -3.82
CA PHE A 257 -20.36 18.24 -5.21
C PHE A 257 -21.52 17.97 -6.17
N GLY A 258 -22.64 17.45 -5.66
CA GLY A 258 -23.81 17.13 -6.45
C GLY A 258 -23.57 16.02 -7.46
N VAL A 259 -22.65 15.11 -7.16
CA VAL A 259 -22.28 13.95 -8.01
C VAL A 259 -22.80 12.67 -7.37
N ARG A 260 -23.56 11.88 -8.09
CA ARG A 260 -23.90 10.51 -7.70
C ARG A 260 -22.87 9.56 -8.29
N ASP A 261 -21.93 9.15 -7.45
CA ASP A 261 -20.85 8.20 -7.76
C ASP A 261 -21.03 6.93 -6.92
N GLY A 262 -21.12 5.77 -7.56
CA GLY A 262 -21.32 4.47 -6.91
C GLY A 262 -20.12 4.02 -6.10
N TRP A 263 -18.91 4.46 -6.47
CA TRP A 263 -17.69 4.12 -5.74
C TRP A 263 -16.60 5.18 -5.86
N PRO A 264 -16.79 6.36 -5.25
CA PRO A 264 -15.74 7.37 -5.19
C PRO A 264 -14.54 6.84 -4.41
N VAL A 265 -13.39 7.50 -4.54
CA VAL A 265 -12.22 7.21 -3.72
C VAL A 265 -11.85 8.43 -2.89
N VAL A 266 -11.51 8.21 -1.62
CA VAL A 266 -11.05 9.26 -0.71
C VAL A 266 -9.58 9.05 -0.39
N ALA A 267 -8.81 10.14 -0.28
CA ALA A 267 -7.40 10.09 0.05
C ALA A 267 -6.97 11.35 0.80
N GLU A 268 -5.80 11.26 1.44
CA GLU A 268 -5.10 12.44 1.95
C GLU A 268 -4.56 13.31 0.79
N PRO A 269 -4.26 14.60 1.02
CA PRO A 269 -3.61 15.46 0.03
C PRO A 269 -2.19 15.02 -0.34
N PHE A 270 -1.46 14.45 0.62
CA PHE A 270 -0.09 13.99 0.40
C PHE A 270 -0.05 12.92 -0.69
N PHE A 271 0.97 13.00 -1.54
CA PHE A 271 1.24 12.07 -2.61
C PHE A 271 2.75 11.95 -2.80
N GLN A 272 3.25 10.73 -2.81
CA GLN A 272 4.63 10.45 -3.20
C GLN A 272 4.66 9.18 -4.05
N TRP A 273 5.32 9.27 -5.20
CA TRP A 273 5.65 8.14 -6.05
C TRP A 273 7.08 8.29 -6.52
N VAL A 274 7.94 7.39 -6.09
CA VAL A 274 9.31 7.26 -6.55
C VAL A 274 9.40 6.01 -7.39
N LEU A 275 9.97 6.09 -8.58
CA LEU A 275 9.92 5.05 -9.60
C LEU A 275 11.27 4.95 -10.31
N GLU A 276 11.79 3.73 -10.43
CA GLU A 276 12.97 3.47 -11.25
C GLU A 276 12.66 3.73 -12.74
N ASP A 277 13.58 4.44 -13.41
CA ASP A 277 13.43 4.77 -14.84
C ASP A 277 14.00 3.65 -15.72
N ASP A 278 13.39 2.45 -15.65
CA ASP A 278 13.77 1.27 -16.44
C ASP A 278 12.58 0.72 -17.24
N PHE A 279 12.35 1.29 -18.42
CA PHE A 279 11.20 0.96 -19.30
C PHE A 279 11.66 0.52 -20.69
N GLY A 280 11.36 -0.74 -21.05
CA GLY A 280 11.77 -1.31 -22.34
C GLY A 280 11.01 -0.77 -23.54
N ALA A 281 9.73 -0.39 -23.37
CA ALA A 281 8.84 0.06 -24.46
C ALA A 281 8.41 1.54 -24.29
N GLY A 282 9.16 2.32 -23.52
CA GLY A 282 8.81 3.70 -23.19
C GLY A 282 7.74 3.83 -22.09
N ARG A 283 7.55 5.04 -21.61
CA ARG A 283 6.64 5.41 -20.53
C ARG A 283 6.04 6.79 -20.74
N PRO A 284 4.94 7.14 -20.02
CA PRO A 284 4.46 8.53 -19.96
C PRO A 284 5.50 9.43 -19.28
N PRO A 285 5.44 10.76 -19.50
CA PRO A 285 6.27 11.73 -18.77
C PRO A 285 5.77 11.88 -17.32
N TYR A 286 5.89 10.84 -16.52
CA TYR A 286 5.39 10.75 -15.14
C TYR A 286 5.89 11.90 -14.26
N GLU A 287 7.10 12.39 -14.51
CA GLU A 287 7.73 13.52 -13.82
C GLU A 287 6.93 14.83 -13.95
N HIS A 288 6.22 15.04 -15.06
CA HIS A 288 5.35 16.21 -15.26
C HIS A 288 4.10 16.19 -14.37
N ALA A 289 3.75 15.02 -13.82
CA ALA A 289 2.65 14.88 -12.88
C ALA A 289 3.11 14.68 -11.42
N GLY A 290 4.41 14.89 -11.13
CA GLY A 290 4.98 14.90 -9.79
C GLY A 290 5.52 13.54 -9.32
N VAL A 291 5.76 12.60 -10.24
CA VAL A 291 6.47 11.34 -9.93
C VAL A 291 7.96 11.60 -9.94
N GLN A 292 8.68 11.09 -8.94
CA GLN A 292 10.12 11.19 -8.86
C GLN A 292 10.76 9.98 -9.55
N LEU A 293 11.47 10.22 -10.66
CA LEU A 293 12.20 9.18 -11.37
C LEU A 293 13.63 9.09 -10.83
N VAL A 294 14.07 7.87 -10.55
CA VAL A 294 15.37 7.59 -9.93
C VAL A 294 16.04 6.38 -10.58
N GLY A 295 17.34 6.19 -10.32
CA GLY A 295 18.05 4.99 -10.72
C GLY A 295 17.96 3.85 -9.69
N ASP A 296 17.59 4.16 -8.44
CA ASP A 296 17.47 3.22 -7.34
C ASP A 296 16.43 3.71 -6.32
N VAL A 297 15.41 2.90 -6.08
CA VAL A 297 14.30 3.20 -5.16
C VAL A 297 14.61 2.78 -3.71
N GLU A 298 15.58 1.89 -3.48
CA GLU A 298 15.85 1.31 -2.16
C GLU A 298 16.00 2.35 -1.03
N PRO A 299 16.74 3.48 -1.18
CA PRO A 299 16.84 4.49 -0.12
C PRO A 299 15.49 5.06 0.31
N TYR A 300 14.58 5.28 -0.65
CA TYR A 300 13.24 5.83 -0.41
C TYR A 300 12.31 4.79 0.23
N GLU A 301 12.39 3.53 -0.20
CA GLU A 301 11.65 2.43 0.43
C GLU A 301 12.06 2.26 1.89
N ARG A 302 13.37 2.21 2.16
CA ARG A 302 13.90 2.08 3.52
C ARG A 302 13.48 3.24 4.41
N MET A 303 13.55 4.47 3.90
CA MET A 303 13.05 5.67 4.58
C MET A 303 11.58 5.53 4.97
N LYS A 304 10.73 5.24 3.98
CA LYS A 304 9.28 5.12 4.20
C LYS A 304 8.94 3.97 5.16
N LEU A 305 9.56 2.79 5.00
CA LEU A 305 9.29 1.64 5.86
C LEU A 305 9.67 1.92 7.32
N ARG A 306 10.80 2.59 7.55
CA ARG A 306 11.32 2.84 8.90
C ARG A 306 10.71 4.07 9.55
N LEU A 307 10.48 5.17 8.81
CA LEU A 307 9.88 6.38 9.38
C LEU A 307 8.35 6.28 9.43
N LEU A 308 7.67 5.96 8.34
CA LEU A 308 6.21 5.91 8.29
C LEU A 308 5.65 4.61 8.87
N ASN A 309 6.06 3.46 8.30
CA ASN A 309 5.40 2.20 8.63
C ASN A 309 5.74 1.72 10.06
N ALA A 310 7.00 1.88 10.52
CA ALA A 310 7.36 1.55 11.89
C ALA A 310 6.69 2.48 12.91
N SER A 311 6.51 3.78 12.57
CA SER A 311 5.76 4.72 13.43
C SER A 311 4.28 4.35 13.53
N HIS A 312 3.67 3.80 12.48
CA HIS A 312 2.32 3.24 12.58
C HIS A 312 2.25 2.12 13.62
N GLN A 313 3.27 1.26 13.69
CA GLN A 313 3.31 0.20 14.71
C GLN A 313 3.49 0.79 16.12
N ALA A 314 4.39 1.75 16.28
CA ALA A 314 4.58 2.45 17.55
C ALA A 314 3.29 3.10 18.06
N MET A 315 2.56 3.76 17.17
CA MET A 315 1.30 4.44 17.48
C MET A 315 0.17 3.44 17.78
N ALA A 316 0.06 2.35 17.00
CA ALA A 316 -1.08 1.44 17.07
C ALA A 316 -1.21 0.79 18.45
N TYR A 317 -0.14 0.22 18.99
CA TYR A 317 -0.25 -0.54 20.26
C TYR A 317 -0.43 0.39 21.44
N PHE A 318 0.41 1.42 21.58
CA PHE A 318 0.24 2.40 22.66
C PHE A 318 -1.09 3.12 22.56
N GLY A 319 -1.55 3.47 21.34
CA GLY A 319 -2.84 4.12 21.15
C GLY A 319 -4.02 3.24 21.52
N LEU A 320 -4.04 1.96 21.07
CA LEU A 320 -5.11 1.01 21.42
C LEU A 320 -5.14 0.72 22.93
N LEU A 321 -3.97 0.52 23.56
CA LEU A 321 -3.89 0.32 25.00
C LEU A 321 -4.34 1.57 25.78
N SER A 322 -4.10 2.77 25.26
CA SER A 322 -4.59 4.03 25.84
C SER A 322 -6.06 4.35 25.53
N GLY A 323 -6.78 3.46 24.82
CA GLY A 323 -8.20 3.62 24.51
C GLY A 323 -8.52 4.49 23.30
N HIS A 324 -7.52 4.84 22.45
CA HIS A 324 -7.74 5.56 21.19
C HIS A 324 -8.22 4.60 20.08
N GLY A 325 -9.09 5.11 19.19
CA GLY A 325 -9.60 4.35 18.06
C GLY A 325 -8.92 4.70 16.71
N TYR A 326 -8.43 5.93 16.60
CA TYR A 326 -7.92 6.49 15.35
C TYR A 326 -6.50 7.04 15.49
N ALA A 327 -5.77 7.06 14.36
CA ALA A 327 -4.41 7.60 14.28
C ALA A 327 -4.32 9.06 14.75
N HIS A 328 -5.28 9.90 14.34
CA HIS A 328 -5.28 11.31 14.72
C HIS A 328 -5.54 11.53 16.24
N GLU A 329 -6.31 10.67 16.89
CA GLU A 329 -6.51 10.70 18.34
C GLU A 329 -5.21 10.33 19.07
N ALA A 330 -4.56 9.23 18.65
CA ALA A 330 -3.28 8.81 19.21
C ALA A 330 -2.19 9.88 18.99
N THR A 331 -2.15 10.51 17.81
CA THR A 331 -1.16 11.57 17.51
C THR A 331 -1.46 12.87 18.28
N ALA A 332 -2.69 13.12 18.67
CA ALA A 332 -3.06 14.24 19.54
C ALA A 332 -2.63 14.04 21.01
N ASP A 333 -2.40 12.78 21.43
CA ASP A 333 -1.84 12.46 22.74
C ASP A 333 -0.37 12.93 22.82
N PRO A 334 -0.02 13.81 23.78
CA PRO A 334 1.33 14.38 23.83
C PRO A 334 2.45 13.35 24.04
N LEU A 335 2.19 12.27 24.79
CA LEU A 335 3.19 11.24 25.06
C LEU A 335 3.40 10.33 23.84
N ILE A 336 2.31 9.94 23.17
CA ILE A 336 2.41 9.14 21.94
C ILE A 336 3.07 9.99 20.85
N ARG A 337 2.67 11.26 20.67
CA ARG A 337 3.32 12.17 19.73
C ARG A 337 4.83 12.27 19.99
N ARG A 338 5.23 12.42 21.24
CA ARG A 338 6.65 12.49 21.64
C ARG A 338 7.37 11.17 21.34
N LEU A 339 6.75 10.02 21.63
CA LEU A 339 7.31 8.72 21.26
C LEU A 339 7.62 8.65 19.76
N LEU A 340 6.66 9.07 18.91
CA LEU A 340 6.84 9.03 17.46
C LEU A 340 8.01 9.92 17.00
N VAL A 341 8.07 11.16 17.48
CA VAL A 341 9.16 12.08 17.15
C VAL A 341 10.51 11.55 17.64
N ASP A 342 10.61 11.18 18.93
CA ASP A 342 11.84 10.67 19.52
C ASP A 342 12.31 9.37 18.84
N TYR A 343 11.40 8.47 18.46
CA TYR A 343 11.70 7.24 17.74
C TYR A 343 12.26 7.53 16.34
N MET A 344 11.60 8.39 15.57
CA MET A 344 12.05 8.79 14.25
C MET A 344 13.43 9.46 14.30
N ASP A 345 13.64 10.40 15.22
CA ASP A 345 14.87 11.20 15.27
C ASP A 345 16.05 10.43 15.86
N ARG A 346 15.84 9.71 16.97
CA ARG A 346 16.94 9.11 17.76
C ARG A 346 17.29 7.70 17.35
N GLU A 347 16.30 6.91 16.89
CA GLU A 347 16.54 5.50 16.60
C GLU A 347 16.42 5.19 15.11
N VAL A 348 15.47 5.79 14.38
CA VAL A 348 15.27 5.49 12.96
C VAL A 348 16.26 6.24 12.07
N THR A 349 16.30 7.57 12.15
CA THR A 349 17.12 8.41 11.26
C THR A 349 18.60 8.00 11.26
N PRO A 350 19.23 7.66 12.41
CA PRO A 350 20.63 7.19 12.42
C PRO A 350 20.87 5.86 11.69
N THR A 351 19.83 5.12 11.31
CA THR A 351 19.91 3.87 10.54
C THR A 351 19.65 4.07 9.05
N LEU A 352 19.35 5.29 8.62
CA LEU A 352 19.07 5.61 7.23
C LEU A 352 20.32 6.16 6.55
N LEU A 353 20.53 5.76 5.30
CA LEU A 353 21.45 6.45 4.40
C LEU A 353 20.81 7.76 3.92
N PRO A 354 21.63 8.73 3.47
CA PRO A 354 21.08 9.92 2.83
C PRO A 354 20.15 9.55 1.67
N VAL A 355 18.94 10.14 1.67
CA VAL A 355 17.94 9.92 0.60
C VAL A 355 18.00 11.11 -0.35
N PRO A 356 18.33 10.90 -1.64
CA PRO A 356 18.52 12.01 -2.56
C PRO A 356 17.30 12.92 -2.67
N GLY A 357 17.50 14.22 -2.44
CA GLY A 357 16.43 15.22 -2.54
C GLY A 357 15.44 15.26 -1.37
N ILE A 358 15.65 14.49 -0.30
CA ILE A 358 14.76 14.45 0.88
C ILE A 358 15.51 14.94 2.12
N ASP A 359 14.92 15.89 2.83
CA ASP A 359 15.25 16.24 4.21
C ASP A 359 14.47 15.31 5.15
N LEU A 360 15.17 14.43 5.86
CA LEU A 360 14.56 13.41 6.73
C LEU A 360 13.81 14.04 7.92
N ALA A 361 14.31 15.17 8.46
CA ALA A 361 13.64 15.86 9.56
C ALA A 361 12.34 16.51 9.11
N ALA A 362 12.34 17.17 7.95
CA ALA A 362 11.12 17.73 7.34
C ALA A 362 10.12 16.61 6.97
N TYR A 363 10.61 15.47 6.48
CA TYR A 363 9.77 14.31 6.19
C TYR A 363 9.11 13.77 7.46
N GLY A 364 9.86 13.61 8.56
CA GLY A 364 9.32 13.19 9.87
C GLY A 364 8.25 14.15 10.40
N ALA A 365 8.48 15.46 10.30
CA ALA A 365 7.48 16.46 10.68
C ALA A 365 6.19 16.33 9.86
N THR A 366 6.31 16.13 8.52
CA THR A 366 5.18 15.89 7.63
C THR A 366 4.41 14.62 8.02
N LEU A 367 5.09 13.55 8.44
CA LEU A 367 4.43 12.32 8.91
C LEU A 367 3.54 12.59 10.14
N ILE A 368 4.03 13.36 11.10
CA ILE A 368 3.24 13.73 12.30
C ILE A 368 1.99 14.52 11.91
N GLU A 369 2.09 15.45 10.95
CA GLU A 369 0.93 16.19 10.43
C GLU A 369 -0.08 15.27 9.74
N ARG A 370 0.40 14.34 8.91
CA ARG A 370 -0.43 13.36 8.20
C ARG A 370 -1.17 12.44 9.17
N PHE A 371 -0.48 11.91 10.18
CA PHE A 371 -1.09 11.05 11.21
C PHE A 371 -2.15 11.81 12.02
N GLY A 372 -1.94 13.11 12.25
CA GLY A 372 -2.86 13.97 12.95
C GLY A 372 -4.09 14.43 12.14
N ASN A 373 -4.24 14.00 10.88
CA ASN A 373 -5.37 14.43 10.04
C ASN A 373 -6.70 13.74 10.43
N PRO A 374 -7.64 14.45 11.10
CA PRO A 374 -8.89 13.84 11.56
C PRO A 374 -9.86 13.52 10.41
N ALA A 375 -9.64 14.09 9.23
CA ALA A 375 -10.50 13.88 8.08
C ALA A 375 -10.25 12.53 7.37
N VAL A 376 -9.09 11.93 7.56
CA VAL A 376 -8.72 10.64 6.96
C VAL A 376 -9.31 9.46 7.73
N ARG A 377 -9.47 9.59 9.06
CA ARG A 377 -10.06 8.57 9.96
C ARG A 377 -9.42 7.18 9.84
N ASP A 378 -8.09 7.14 9.78
CA ASP A 378 -7.37 5.88 9.75
C ASP A 378 -7.43 5.19 11.12
N THR A 379 -7.92 3.94 11.16
CA THR A 379 -8.15 3.23 12.42
C THR A 379 -6.88 2.55 12.94
N LEU A 380 -6.63 2.62 14.24
CA LEU A 380 -5.53 1.93 14.88
C LEU A 380 -5.66 0.40 14.75
N ALA A 381 -6.89 -0.13 14.68
CA ALA A 381 -7.13 -1.55 14.46
C ALA A 381 -6.59 -2.03 13.09
N ARG A 382 -6.72 -1.21 12.03
CA ARG A 382 -6.11 -1.48 10.72
C ARG A 382 -4.59 -1.42 10.78
N LEU A 383 -4.05 -0.44 11.48
CA LEU A 383 -2.60 -0.30 11.66
C LEU A 383 -2.01 -1.42 12.50
N GLY A 384 -2.75 -1.92 13.47
CA GLY A 384 -2.36 -3.04 14.34
C GLY A 384 -2.68 -4.44 13.78
N ALA A 385 -3.11 -4.57 12.52
CA ALA A 385 -3.33 -5.87 11.89
C ALA A 385 -2.03 -6.44 11.31
N ASP A 386 -1.93 -7.78 11.19
CA ASP A 386 -0.80 -8.53 10.61
C ASP A 386 0.58 -8.11 11.14
N THR A 387 0.65 -7.89 12.43
CA THR A 387 1.81 -7.33 13.12
C THR A 387 3.01 -8.26 13.13
N SER A 388 2.77 -9.58 13.10
CA SER A 388 3.80 -10.59 12.96
C SER A 388 4.58 -10.52 11.64
N ASP A 389 4.03 -9.84 10.62
CA ASP A 389 4.73 -9.57 9.37
C ASP A 389 5.45 -8.23 9.36
N ARG A 390 4.97 -7.28 10.15
CA ARG A 390 5.38 -5.87 10.11
C ARG A 390 6.52 -5.56 11.07
N ILE A 391 6.41 -5.96 12.33
CA ILE A 391 7.43 -5.69 13.35
C ILE A 391 8.80 -6.24 12.97
N PRO A 392 8.92 -7.49 12.49
CA PRO A 392 10.22 -8.05 12.08
C PRO A 392 10.87 -7.30 10.91
N LYS A 393 10.06 -6.68 10.05
CA LYS A 393 10.56 -5.96 8.86
C LYS A 393 10.85 -4.48 9.13
N TRP A 394 10.12 -3.84 10.06
CA TRP A 394 10.16 -2.39 10.19
C TRP A 394 10.80 -1.92 11.49
N VAL A 395 10.56 -2.59 12.61
CA VAL A 395 11.08 -2.18 13.93
C VAL A 395 12.35 -2.95 14.33
N VAL A 396 12.33 -4.27 14.15
CA VAL A 396 13.47 -5.14 14.53
C VAL A 396 14.78 -4.74 13.84
N PRO A 397 14.82 -4.43 12.53
CA PRO A 397 16.06 -4.00 11.87
C PRO A 397 16.62 -2.70 12.45
N VAL A 398 15.75 -1.74 12.80
CA VAL A 398 16.17 -0.48 13.46
C VAL A 398 16.85 -0.77 14.79
N ALA A 399 16.25 -1.64 15.62
CA ALA A 399 16.86 -2.03 16.89
C ALA A 399 18.24 -2.69 16.70
N ARG A 400 18.34 -3.66 15.79
CA ARG A 400 19.58 -4.40 15.52
C ARG A 400 20.71 -3.51 15.00
N GLU A 401 20.41 -2.63 14.06
CA GLU A 401 21.43 -1.71 13.50
C GLU A 401 21.92 -0.69 14.56
N ASN A 402 21.02 -0.21 15.44
CA ASN A 402 21.44 0.66 16.54
C ASN A 402 22.33 -0.08 17.53
N LEU A 403 21.94 -1.28 17.98
CA LEU A 403 22.75 -2.08 18.91
C LEU A 403 24.11 -2.43 18.31
N ALA A 404 24.17 -2.84 17.05
CA ALA A 404 25.41 -3.14 16.34
C ALA A 404 26.34 -1.92 16.25
N ALA A 405 25.76 -0.71 16.18
CA ALA A 405 26.50 0.55 16.18
C ALA A 405 26.74 1.13 17.59
N GLY A 406 26.45 0.39 18.65
CA GLY A 406 26.60 0.86 20.03
C GLY A 406 25.62 1.96 20.46
N ARG A 407 24.54 2.16 19.70
CA ARG A 407 23.50 3.14 20.00
C ARG A 407 22.33 2.49 20.77
N PRO A 408 21.55 3.25 21.54
CA PRO A 408 20.38 2.73 22.24
C PRO A 408 19.28 2.28 21.27
N ALA A 409 18.50 1.26 21.67
CA ALA A 409 17.28 0.78 21.01
C ALA A 409 16.13 0.75 22.02
N THR A 410 16.05 1.76 22.89
CA THR A 410 15.10 1.82 24.02
C THR A 410 13.67 1.96 23.55
N LEU A 411 13.42 2.81 22.54
CA LEU A 411 12.07 3.06 22.03
C LEU A 411 11.59 1.90 21.17
N ALA A 412 12.45 1.30 20.34
CA ALA A 412 12.14 0.07 19.62
C ALA A 412 11.78 -1.08 20.57
N ALA A 413 12.50 -1.22 21.67
CA ALA A 413 12.21 -2.21 22.70
C ALA A 413 10.87 -1.94 23.41
N ALA A 414 10.54 -0.67 23.69
CA ALA A 414 9.25 -0.28 24.26
C ALA A 414 8.08 -0.54 23.28
N ILE A 415 8.28 -0.30 21.98
CA ILE A 415 7.30 -0.63 20.93
C ILE A 415 7.04 -2.15 20.91
N CYS A 416 8.10 -2.97 20.95
CA CYS A 416 7.94 -4.43 21.02
C CYS A 416 7.26 -4.90 22.32
N ALA A 417 7.53 -4.23 23.44
CA ALA A 417 6.85 -4.51 24.72
C ALA A 417 5.35 -4.15 24.68
N SER A 418 5.01 -3.03 24.03
CA SER A 418 3.60 -2.64 23.84
C SER A 418 2.86 -3.60 22.90
N TRP A 419 3.54 -4.12 21.88
CA TRP A 419 3.00 -5.19 21.04
C TRP A 419 2.75 -6.48 21.83
N ALA A 420 3.70 -6.90 22.66
CA ALA A 420 3.54 -8.07 23.51
C ALA A 420 2.37 -7.92 24.47
N ARG A 421 2.17 -6.72 25.06
CA ARG A 421 1.02 -6.41 25.92
C ARG A 421 -0.30 -6.41 25.15
N TYR A 422 -0.33 -5.81 23.94
CA TYR A 422 -1.47 -5.84 23.03
C TYR A 422 -1.85 -7.28 22.64
N ALA A 423 -0.85 -8.13 22.37
CA ALA A 423 -1.06 -9.54 22.01
C ALA A 423 -1.71 -10.38 23.12
N GLU A 424 -1.76 -9.91 24.37
CA GLU A 424 -2.54 -10.54 25.44
C GLU A 424 -4.06 -10.53 25.13
N GLY A 425 -4.52 -9.68 24.21
CA GLY A 425 -5.88 -9.65 23.68
C GLY A 425 -6.89 -8.95 24.59
N VAL A 426 -6.43 -8.19 25.56
CA VAL A 426 -7.26 -7.39 26.47
C VAL A 426 -6.69 -5.99 26.65
N ASP A 427 -7.55 -4.99 26.76
CA ASP A 427 -7.18 -3.61 27.08
C ASP A 427 -6.73 -3.44 28.54
N GLU A 428 -6.52 -2.20 28.98
CA GLU A 428 -6.11 -1.88 30.35
C GLU A 428 -7.21 -2.13 31.39
N HIS A 429 -8.46 -2.24 30.96
CA HIS A 429 -9.63 -2.51 31.81
C HIS A 429 -10.06 -3.98 31.80
N GLY A 430 -9.32 -4.82 31.03
CA GLY A 430 -9.62 -6.26 30.90
C GLY A 430 -10.68 -6.55 29.81
N ALA A 431 -11.14 -5.56 29.06
CA ALA A 431 -12.07 -5.80 27.96
C ALA A 431 -11.34 -6.44 26.75
N PRO A 432 -12.00 -7.38 26.04
CA PRO A 432 -11.38 -8.08 24.93
C PRO A 432 -11.10 -7.15 23.76
N MET A 433 -9.89 -7.24 23.20
CA MET A 433 -9.50 -6.55 21.96
C MET A 433 -9.49 -7.52 20.79
N ARG A 434 -10.05 -7.10 19.64
CA ARG A 434 -10.00 -7.87 18.41
C ARG A 434 -8.63 -7.70 17.75
N ILE A 435 -7.85 -8.77 17.70
CA ILE A 435 -6.56 -8.83 17.02
C ILE A 435 -6.74 -9.58 15.70
N VAL A 436 -6.21 -9.04 14.63
CA VAL A 436 -6.17 -9.69 13.32
C VAL A 436 -4.71 -9.96 12.96
N ASP A 437 -4.31 -11.21 12.97
CA ASP A 437 -2.94 -11.64 12.66
C ASP A 437 -2.94 -13.12 12.25
N ARG A 438 -2.22 -13.48 11.20
CA ARG A 438 -2.14 -14.89 10.74
C ARG A 438 -1.45 -15.82 11.73
N ARG A 439 -0.62 -15.28 12.66
CA ARG A 439 0.05 -16.03 13.74
C ARG A 439 -0.60 -15.78 15.10
N LEU A 440 -1.89 -15.39 15.15
CA LEU A 440 -2.58 -14.95 16.35
C LEU A 440 -2.42 -15.91 17.52
N GLU A 441 -2.67 -17.22 17.32
CA GLU A 441 -2.57 -18.24 18.37
C GLU A 441 -1.17 -18.32 18.99
N ARG A 442 -0.12 -18.28 18.14
CA ARG A 442 1.29 -18.29 18.55
C ARG A 442 1.63 -17.03 19.35
N LEU A 443 1.23 -15.85 18.86
CA LEU A 443 1.46 -14.57 19.54
C LEU A 443 0.78 -14.54 20.92
N GLN A 444 -0.48 -14.95 20.99
CA GLN A 444 -1.22 -14.99 22.27
C GLN A 444 -0.66 -16.01 23.24
N ALA A 445 -0.21 -17.17 22.75
CA ALA A 445 0.45 -18.17 23.62
C ALA A 445 1.74 -17.61 24.23
N ALA A 446 2.59 -16.96 23.40
CA ALA A 446 3.83 -16.33 23.85
C ALA A 446 3.56 -15.16 24.82
N ALA A 447 2.55 -14.33 24.53
CA ALA A 447 2.15 -13.22 25.41
C ALA A 447 1.68 -13.70 26.79
N ARG A 448 0.87 -14.78 26.84
CA ARG A 448 0.41 -15.38 28.11
C ARG A 448 1.57 -16.03 28.88
N ALA A 449 2.52 -16.65 28.19
CA ALA A 449 3.68 -17.28 28.82
C ALA A 449 4.58 -16.28 29.56
N GLN A 450 4.50 -14.99 29.24
CA GLN A 450 5.22 -13.92 29.95
C GLN A 450 4.80 -13.75 31.44
N GLY A 451 3.72 -14.40 31.90
CA GLY A 451 3.38 -14.48 33.30
C GLY A 451 4.40 -15.26 34.15
N GLY A 452 5.08 -16.23 33.52
CA GLY A 452 6.12 -17.05 34.19
C GLY A 452 7.54 -16.73 33.67
N ASP A 453 7.69 -16.36 32.40
CA ASP A 453 8.94 -15.93 31.79
C ASP A 453 8.71 -14.62 31.01
N GLU A 454 9.06 -13.50 31.61
CA GLU A 454 8.82 -12.17 31.02
C GLU A 454 9.45 -11.97 29.62
N LEU A 455 10.39 -12.82 29.21
CA LEU A 455 11.02 -12.80 27.89
C LEU A 455 10.39 -13.81 26.91
N ALA A 456 9.37 -14.57 27.31
CA ALA A 456 8.77 -15.61 26.46
C ALA A 456 8.34 -15.11 25.08
N PHE A 457 7.83 -13.87 24.99
CA PHE A 457 7.43 -13.27 23.71
C PHE A 457 8.63 -13.01 22.79
N LEU A 458 9.76 -12.56 23.34
CA LEU A 458 11.00 -12.30 22.57
C LEU A 458 11.74 -13.58 22.15
N ARG A 459 11.40 -14.75 22.70
CA ARG A 459 12.03 -16.01 22.30
C ARG A 459 11.57 -16.52 20.94
N ASP A 460 10.60 -15.88 20.32
CA ASP A 460 10.21 -16.19 18.96
C ASP A 460 11.30 -15.68 17.98
N THR A 461 12.25 -16.54 17.67
CA THR A 461 13.41 -16.20 16.81
C THR A 461 13.02 -15.87 15.38
N ASP A 462 11.87 -16.37 14.88
CA ASP A 462 11.36 -16.00 13.55
C ASP A 462 10.96 -14.52 13.51
N LEU A 463 10.54 -13.96 14.65
CA LEU A 463 10.11 -12.57 14.76
C LEU A 463 11.23 -11.63 15.20
N PHE A 464 12.04 -12.05 16.17
CA PHE A 464 13.00 -11.18 16.84
C PHE A 464 14.46 -11.56 16.60
N GLY A 465 14.72 -12.73 16.01
CA GLY A 465 16.07 -13.26 15.85
C GLY A 465 16.75 -13.45 17.21
N ASP A 466 17.94 -12.88 17.37
CA ASP A 466 18.78 -12.94 18.56
C ASP A 466 18.57 -11.78 19.56
N LEU A 467 17.56 -10.92 19.38
CA LEU A 467 17.34 -9.76 20.26
C LEU A 467 17.09 -10.17 21.73
N VAL A 468 16.60 -11.37 21.99
CA VAL A 468 16.44 -11.91 23.34
C VAL A 468 17.77 -12.07 24.08
N GLU A 469 18.88 -12.21 23.37
CA GLU A 469 20.23 -12.37 23.90
C GLU A 469 20.96 -11.02 24.08
N GLN A 470 20.36 -9.92 23.64
CA GLN A 470 20.95 -8.58 23.63
C GLN A 470 20.52 -7.79 24.87
N PRO A 471 21.43 -7.59 25.90
CA PRO A 471 21.05 -6.86 27.12
C PRO A 471 20.60 -5.42 26.85
N GLY A 472 21.15 -4.77 25.80
CA GLY A 472 20.76 -3.44 25.36
C GLY A 472 19.34 -3.34 24.84
N PHE A 473 18.71 -4.48 24.50
CA PHE A 473 17.31 -4.59 24.09
C PHE A 473 16.41 -5.15 25.19
N THR A 474 16.81 -6.28 25.79
CA THR A 474 15.99 -6.97 26.80
C THR A 474 15.80 -6.15 28.06
N GLY A 475 16.79 -5.40 28.51
CA GLY A 475 16.66 -4.49 29.65
C GLY A 475 15.56 -3.45 29.48
N PRO A 476 15.62 -2.60 28.41
CA PRO A 476 14.54 -1.66 28.09
C PRO A 476 13.18 -2.33 27.86
N TYR A 477 13.13 -3.47 27.18
CA TYR A 477 11.90 -4.23 26.95
C TYR A 477 11.22 -4.61 28.25
N LEU A 478 11.96 -5.21 29.20
CA LEU A 478 11.44 -5.61 30.50
C LEU A 478 10.94 -4.43 31.32
N ARG A 479 11.67 -3.31 31.30
CA ARG A 479 11.22 -2.09 32.00
C ARG A 479 9.87 -1.60 31.43
N ALA A 480 9.77 -1.51 30.11
CA ALA A 480 8.53 -1.09 29.44
C ALA A 480 7.38 -2.07 29.68
N LEU A 481 7.60 -3.39 29.56
CA LEU A 481 6.57 -4.41 29.77
C LEU A 481 6.03 -4.38 31.22
N ARG A 482 6.94 -4.26 32.21
CA ARG A 482 6.55 -4.16 33.63
C ARG A 482 5.77 -2.88 33.92
N ALA A 483 6.15 -1.76 33.32
CA ALA A 483 5.42 -0.51 33.43
C ALA A 483 4.03 -0.60 32.80
N LEU A 484 3.92 -1.15 31.59
CA LEU A 484 2.66 -1.40 30.90
C LEU A 484 1.69 -2.25 31.72
N ARG A 485 2.18 -3.33 32.34
CA ARG A 485 1.35 -4.22 33.16
C ARG A 485 0.93 -3.64 34.49
N ARG A 486 1.80 -2.83 35.12
CA ARG A 486 1.53 -2.30 36.48
C ARG A 486 0.77 -0.98 36.44
N HIS A 487 1.04 -0.15 35.46
CA HIS A 487 0.67 1.27 35.47
C HIS A 487 -0.02 1.73 34.17
N GLY A 488 -0.12 0.86 33.16
CA GLY A 488 -0.72 1.19 31.87
C GLY A 488 0.22 1.91 30.90
N ALA A 489 -0.30 2.16 29.70
CA ALA A 489 0.45 2.67 28.56
C ALA A 489 1.00 4.10 28.79
N GLN A 490 0.22 4.96 29.42
CA GLN A 490 0.60 6.35 29.68
C GLN A 490 1.81 6.45 30.63
N GLU A 491 1.81 5.69 31.71
CA GLU A 491 2.94 5.66 32.65
C GLU A 491 4.16 4.95 32.06
N ALA A 492 3.94 3.90 31.27
CA ALA A 492 5.02 3.25 30.54
C ALA A 492 5.71 4.23 29.56
N LEU A 493 4.94 5.06 28.84
CA LEU A 493 5.49 6.10 27.98
C LEU A 493 6.31 7.13 28.77
N ARG A 494 5.82 7.62 29.93
CA ARG A 494 6.58 8.54 30.79
C ARG A 494 7.89 7.95 31.27
N ALA A 495 7.95 6.64 31.49
CA ALA A 495 9.14 5.95 31.99
C ALA A 495 10.22 5.73 30.89
N VAL A 496 9.86 5.77 29.62
CA VAL A 496 10.80 5.50 28.50
C VAL A 496 11.17 6.76 27.72
N LEU A 497 10.41 7.85 27.82
CA LEU A 497 10.62 9.17 27.20
C LEU A 497 11.39 10.12 28.13
#